data_df1e5af17ff00a9a66006399884ce2f4
#
_entry.id   df1e5af17ff00a9a66006399884ce2f4
#
_cell.length_a   1.000
_cell.length_b   1.000
_cell.length_c   1.000
_cell.angle_alpha   90.00
_cell.angle_beta   90.00
_cell.angle_gamma   90.00
#
_symmetry.space_group_name_H-M   'P 1'
#
loop_
_entity.id
_entity.type
_entity.pdbx_description
1 polymer ?
#
loop_
_entity_poly.entity_id
_entity_poly.type
_entity_poly.pdbx_seq_one_letter_code
_entity_poly.pdbx_strand_id
1 'polypeptide(L)'
;SGIVIRPFIRNYEKQRRFITNASHELKTPLAIISANTELQELMTGENEWTKSTNDQVARLTNLINSLVALSRLEEQPDIVLQDVDFSYITEDAAEDFKGPVIRDGKSFVMDITSGIHVKAEEKSLFELVTLLVDNANKYCDPEGTVTVRLRQIGRTRKRARLEVSNTYKEGKSVDYSKFFERFYRTEESHNNKEHKGFGIGLSMAQSMVKLFKGRLFASYKNDTITFTVIL
;
A
#
# COMPACT_ATOMS: atom_id res chain seq x y z
N SER A 1 8.76 -36.58 -4.80
CA SER A 1 8.31 -35.26 -4.32
C SER A 1 7.89 -34.29 -5.43
N GLY A 2 8.29 -34.49 -6.72
CA GLY A 2 7.99 -33.58 -7.83
C GLY A 2 6.56 -33.59 -8.37
N ILE A 3 5.79 -34.65 -8.09
CA ILE A 3 4.46 -34.84 -8.70
C ILE A 3 3.38 -33.97 -8.03
N VAL A 4 3.51 -33.67 -6.74
CA VAL A 4 2.53 -32.87 -5.99
C VAL A 4 2.74 -31.36 -6.17
N ILE A 5 3.97 -30.92 -6.43
CA ILE A 5 4.32 -29.48 -6.55
C ILE A 5 3.93 -28.90 -7.91
N ARG A 6 4.03 -29.68 -9.00
CA ARG A 6 3.70 -29.22 -10.36
C ARG A 6 2.25 -28.74 -10.57
N PRO A 7 1.20 -29.42 -10.03
CA PRO A 7 -0.17 -28.90 -10.17
C PRO A 7 -0.41 -27.61 -9.39
N PHE A 8 0.24 -27.40 -8.25
CA PHE A 8 0.16 -26.17 -7.47
C PHE A 8 0.78 -24.99 -8.24
N ILE A 9 1.98 -25.18 -8.80
CA ILE A 9 2.66 -24.15 -9.62
C ILE A 9 1.82 -23.80 -10.84
N ARG A 10 1.27 -24.80 -11.56
CA ARG A 10 0.41 -24.56 -12.73
C ARG A 10 -0.90 -23.84 -12.39
N ASN A 11 -1.53 -24.15 -11.27
CA ASN A 11 -2.74 -23.45 -10.81
C ASN A 11 -2.43 -21.99 -10.47
N TYR A 12 -1.31 -21.75 -9.80
CA TYR A 12 -0.87 -20.42 -9.43
C TYR A 12 -0.55 -19.56 -10.66
N GLU A 13 0.18 -20.10 -11.65
CA GLU A 13 0.45 -19.43 -12.93
C GLU A 13 -0.83 -19.14 -13.74
N LYS A 14 -1.80 -20.07 -13.75
CA LYS A 14 -3.09 -19.86 -14.42
C LYS A 14 -3.89 -18.74 -13.77
N GLN A 15 -3.94 -18.69 -12.44
CA GLN A 15 -4.64 -17.67 -11.69
C GLN A 15 -4.02 -16.28 -11.93
N ARG A 16 -2.71 -16.19 -12.03
CA ARG A 16 -1.97 -14.96 -12.34
C ARG A 16 -2.25 -14.43 -13.73
N ARG A 17 -2.11 -15.29 -14.77
CA ARG A 17 -2.44 -14.93 -16.15
C ARG A 17 -3.90 -14.49 -16.29
N PHE A 18 -4.80 -15.11 -15.55
CA PHE A 18 -6.20 -14.72 -15.51
C PHE A 18 -6.35 -13.29 -14.96
N ILE A 19 -5.69 -12.94 -13.86
CA ILE A 19 -5.74 -11.58 -13.30
C ILE A 19 -5.21 -10.54 -14.28
N THR A 20 -4.07 -10.80 -14.92
CA THR A 20 -3.47 -9.87 -15.89
C THR A 20 -4.37 -9.70 -17.12
N ASN A 21 -4.88 -10.78 -17.71
CA ASN A 21 -5.74 -10.73 -18.87
C ASN A 21 -7.11 -10.09 -18.55
N ALA A 22 -7.75 -10.50 -17.45
CA ALA A 22 -9.01 -9.92 -16.99
C ALA A 22 -8.86 -8.41 -16.72
N SER A 23 -7.72 -7.98 -16.21
CA SER A 23 -7.45 -6.56 -15.95
C SER A 23 -7.40 -5.74 -17.23
N HIS A 24 -6.79 -6.25 -18.29
CA HIS A 24 -6.80 -5.58 -19.60
C HIS A 24 -8.21 -5.49 -20.18
N GLU A 25 -8.96 -6.60 -20.11
CA GLU A 25 -10.34 -6.67 -20.58
C GLU A 25 -11.32 -5.80 -19.77
N LEU A 26 -11.03 -5.52 -18.49
CA LEU A 26 -11.84 -4.64 -17.65
C LEU A 26 -11.49 -3.16 -17.80
N LYS A 27 -10.25 -2.81 -18.15
CA LYS A 27 -9.86 -1.40 -18.34
C LYS A 27 -10.60 -0.72 -19.50
N THR A 28 -10.81 -1.45 -20.58
CA THR A 28 -11.49 -0.91 -21.77
C THR A 28 -12.94 -0.49 -21.49
N PRO A 29 -13.84 -1.33 -20.92
CA PRO A 29 -15.19 -0.90 -20.60
C PRO A 29 -15.22 0.21 -19.55
N LEU A 30 -14.31 0.22 -18.58
CA LEU A 30 -14.23 1.30 -17.60
C LEU A 30 -13.86 2.64 -18.25
N ALA A 31 -12.92 2.65 -19.21
CA ALA A 31 -12.58 3.84 -19.97
C ALA A 31 -13.76 4.36 -20.81
N ILE A 32 -14.56 3.46 -21.40
CA ILE A 32 -15.76 3.83 -22.15
C ILE A 32 -16.82 4.43 -21.22
N ILE A 33 -17.04 3.85 -20.01
CA ILE A 33 -17.99 4.37 -19.03
C ILE A 33 -17.54 5.76 -18.57
N SER A 34 -16.24 5.97 -18.30
CA SER A 34 -15.68 7.28 -17.94
C SER A 34 -15.94 8.31 -19.03
N ALA A 35 -15.57 7.99 -20.28
CA ALA A 35 -15.76 8.89 -21.41
C ALA A 35 -17.24 9.26 -21.66
N ASN A 36 -18.16 8.28 -21.53
CA ASN A 36 -19.59 8.54 -21.68
C ASN A 36 -20.13 9.42 -20.54
N THR A 37 -19.64 9.23 -19.31
CA THR A 37 -20.04 10.05 -18.16
C THR A 37 -19.52 11.47 -18.30
N GLU A 38 -18.26 11.66 -18.75
CA GLU A 38 -17.68 12.97 -19.04
C GLU A 38 -18.44 13.70 -20.15
N LEU A 39 -18.83 13.01 -21.23
CA LEU A 39 -19.68 13.57 -22.29
C LEU A 39 -21.05 14.00 -21.75
N GLN A 40 -21.65 13.20 -20.89
CA GLN A 40 -22.93 13.54 -20.26
C GLN A 40 -22.79 14.81 -19.40
N GLU A 41 -21.70 14.92 -18.61
CA GLU A 41 -21.40 16.10 -17.79
C GLU A 41 -21.20 17.36 -18.65
N LEU A 42 -20.54 17.23 -19.81
CA LEU A 42 -20.38 18.34 -20.76
C LEU A 42 -21.70 18.80 -21.36
N MET A 43 -22.66 17.88 -21.60
CA MET A 43 -23.95 18.18 -22.23
C MET A 43 -25.01 18.68 -21.23
N THR A 44 -25.03 18.15 -20.03
CA THR A 44 -26.11 18.39 -19.04
C THR A 44 -25.64 19.01 -17.72
N GLY A 45 -24.34 19.23 -17.56
CA GLY A 45 -23.71 19.63 -16.31
C GLY A 45 -23.46 18.44 -15.37
N GLU A 46 -22.54 18.64 -14.43
CA GLU A 46 -22.25 17.67 -13.36
C GLU A 46 -23.49 17.51 -12.45
N ASN A 47 -23.78 16.26 -12.08
CA ASN A 47 -24.82 15.93 -11.12
C ASN A 47 -24.34 14.79 -10.18
N GLU A 48 -25.11 14.51 -9.13
CA GLU A 48 -24.75 13.49 -8.14
C GLU A 48 -24.53 12.08 -8.75
N TRP A 49 -25.27 11.76 -9.81
CA TRP A 49 -25.18 10.44 -10.48
C TRP A 49 -23.90 10.32 -11.30
N THR A 50 -23.57 11.36 -12.10
CA THR A 50 -22.34 11.37 -12.91
C THR A 50 -21.11 11.37 -12.01
N LYS A 51 -21.12 12.19 -10.95
CA LYS A 51 -20.06 12.19 -9.95
C LYS A 51 -19.88 10.82 -9.27
N SER A 52 -20.99 10.21 -8.82
CA SER A 52 -20.95 8.86 -8.23
C SER A 52 -20.41 7.82 -9.21
N THR A 53 -20.80 7.89 -10.48
CA THR A 53 -20.31 6.99 -11.53
C THR A 53 -18.81 7.15 -11.73
N ASN A 54 -18.31 8.36 -11.87
CA ASN A 54 -16.88 8.67 -12.01
C ASN A 54 -16.08 8.17 -10.80
N ASP A 55 -16.58 8.37 -9.59
CA ASP A 55 -15.98 7.85 -8.36
C ASP A 55 -15.87 6.31 -8.37
N GLN A 56 -16.92 5.60 -8.82
CA GLN A 56 -16.90 4.13 -8.91
C GLN A 56 -15.95 3.64 -10.01
N VAL A 57 -15.90 4.30 -11.15
CA VAL A 57 -14.96 3.97 -12.24
C VAL A 57 -13.52 4.15 -11.78
N ALA A 58 -13.20 5.29 -11.15
CA ALA A 58 -11.88 5.53 -10.58
C ALA A 58 -11.50 4.47 -9.54
N ARG A 59 -12.45 4.12 -8.68
CA ARG A 59 -12.28 3.08 -7.66
C ARG A 59 -11.97 1.72 -8.29
N LEU A 60 -12.75 1.26 -9.28
CA LEU A 60 -12.52 -0.01 -9.96
C LEU A 60 -11.19 -0.03 -10.73
N THR A 61 -10.83 1.07 -11.37
CA THR A 61 -9.55 1.23 -12.06
C THR A 61 -8.37 1.08 -11.09
N ASN A 62 -8.44 1.71 -9.93
CA ASN A 62 -7.43 1.59 -8.89
C ASN A 62 -7.31 0.17 -8.35
N LEU A 63 -8.44 -0.53 -8.15
CA LEU A 63 -8.45 -1.94 -7.75
C LEU A 63 -7.73 -2.82 -8.76
N ILE A 64 -8.08 -2.67 -10.03
CA ILE A 64 -7.48 -3.45 -11.13
C ILE A 64 -5.97 -3.18 -11.20
N ASN A 65 -5.55 -1.92 -11.13
CA ASN A 65 -4.14 -1.56 -11.16
C ASN A 65 -3.36 -2.18 -9.98
N SER A 66 -3.94 -2.16 -8.78
CA SER A 66 -3.35 -2.77 -7.59
C SER A 66 -3.22 -4.30 -7.72
N LEU A 67 -4.22 -4.97 -8.30
CA LEU A 67 -4.17 -6.42 -8.57
C LEU A 67 -3.09 -6.79 -9.59
N VAL A 68 -2.95 -5.99 -10.66
CA VAL A 68 -1.90 -6.18 -11.67
C VAL A 68 -0.52 -5.96 -11.06
N ALA A 69 -0.35 -4.89 -10.28
CA ALA A 69 0.91 -4.60 -9.61
C ALA A 69 1.32 -5.74 -8.65
N LEU A 70 0.36 -6.22 -7.84
CA LEU A 70 0.58 -7.36 -6.95
C LEU A 70 0.96 -8.63 -7.72
N SER A 71 0.27 -8.94 -8.82
CA SER A 71 0.60 -10.08 -9.69
C SER A 71 2.02 -9.98 -10.24
N ARG A 72 2.42 -8.79 -10.71
CA ARG A 72 3.79 -8.55 -11.24
C ARG A 72 4.86 -8.70 -10.17
N LEU A 73 4.65 -8.17 -8.97
CA LEU A 73 5.59 -8.32 -7.84
C LEU A 73 5.85 -9.80 -7.50
N GLU A 74 4.85 -10.64 -7.70
CA GLU A 74 4.98 -12.09 -7.47
C GLU A 74 5.61 -12.85 -8.65
N GLU A 75 5.61 -12.25 -9.86
CA GLU A 75 6.16 -12.85 -11.09
C GLU A 75 7.65 -12.59 -11.29
N GLN A 76 8.26 -11.64 -10.60
CA GLN A 76 9.62 -11.20 -10.89
C GLN A 76 10.66 -11.88 -9.98
N PRO A 77 11.19 -13.06 -10.37
CA PRO A 77 12.35 -13.64 -9.68
C PRO A 77 13.65 -12.85 -9.92
N ASP A 78 13.72 -11.98 -10.96
CA ASP A 78 14.93 -11.34 -11.46
C ASP A 78 14.99 -9.83 -11.26
N ILE A 79 14.34 -9.28 -10.23
CA ILE A 79 14.56 -7.86 -9.87
C ILE A 79 16.00 -7.66 -9.45
N VAL A 80 16.69 -6.78 -10.16
CA VAL A 80 18.04 -6.37 -9.80
C VAL A 80 18.00 -5.43 -8.61
N LEU A 81 18.35 -5.93 -7.43
CA LEU A 81 18.47 -5.12 -6.23
C LEU A 81 19.74 -4.29 -6.31
N GLN A 82 19.60 -2.98 -6.31
CA GLN A 82 20.70 -2.02 -6.31
C GLN A 82 20.94 -1.50 -4.89
N ASP A 83 22.08 -0.85 -4.68
CA ASP A 83 22.35 -0.10 -3.45
C ASP A 83 21.68 1.26 -3.56
N VAL A 84 20.65 1.50 -2.74
CA VAL A 84 19.83 2.72 -2.81
C VAL A 84 19.85 3.47 -1.47
N ASP A 85 19.84 4.80 -1.51
CA ASP A 85 19.72 5.65 -0.32
C ASP A 85 18.29 5.60 0.22
N PHE A 86 18.07 4.77 1.23
CA PHE A 86 16.77 4.59 1.85
C PHE A 86 16.33 5.82 2.64
N SER A 87 17.29 6.59 3.16
CA SER A 87 16.99 7.85 3.87
C SER A 87 16.36 8.85 2.93
N TYR A 88 16.97 9.07 1.77
CA TYR A 88 16.45 9.97 0.73
C TYR A 88 15.08 9.53 0.25
N ILE A 89 14.93 8.25 -0.11
CA ILE A 89 13.64 7.71 -0.59
C ILE A 89 12.54 7.83 0.48
N THR A 90 12.87 7.58 1.75
CA THR A 90 11.89 7.69 2.84
C THR A 90 11.47 9.13 3.06
N GLU A 91 12.40 10.08 3.00
CA GLU A 91 12.15 11.51 3.15
C GLU A 91 11.29 12.03 2.00
N ASP A 92 11.66 11.72 0.76
CA ASP A 92 10.96 12.13 -0.46
C ASP A 92 9.51 11.60 -0.48
N ALA A 93 9.31 10.30 -0.27
CA ALA A 93 7.99 9.70 -0.24
C ALA A 93 7.10 10.19 0.93
N ALA A 94 7.68 10.49 2.08
CA ALA A 94 6.94 10.94 3.25
C ALA A 94 6.57 12.43 3.18
N GLU A 95 7.40 13.28 2.57
CA GLU A 95 7.13 14.72 2.44
C GLU A 95 5.85 14.99 1.63
N ASP A 96 5.52 14.15 0.64
CA ASP A 96 4.28 14.24 -0.13
C ASP A 96 3.01 14.15 0.74
N PHE A 97 3.11 13.50 1.91
CA PHE A 97 1.98 13.35 2.84
C PHE A 97 1.86 14.44 3.90
N LYS A 98 2.85 15.29 4.05
CA LYS A 98 2.83 16.36 5.07
C LYS A 98 1.63 17.30 4.88
N GLY A 99 1.40 17.78 3.68
CA GLY A 99 0.25 18.63 3.35
C GLY A 99 -1.10 17.93 3.60
N PRO A 100 -1.35 16.76 3.03
CA PRO A 100 -2.56 15.96 3.27
C PRO A 100 -2.83 15.68 4.75
N VAL A 101 -1.85 15.20 5.52
CA VAL A 101 -2.00 14.87 6.95
C VAL A 101 -2.38 16.09 7.76
N ILE A 102 -1.71 17.23 7.54
CA ILE A 102 -2.00 18.51 8.26
C ILE A 102 -3.39 19.04 7.89
N ARG A 103 -3.78 18.95 6.62
CA ARG A 103 -5.11 19.35 6.14
C ARG A 103 -6.23 18.54 6.78
N ASP A 104 -5.96 17.25 7.08
CA ASP A 104 -6.87 16.35 7.79
C ASP A 104 -6.90 16.63 9.32
N GLY A 105 -6.26 17.71 9.80
CA GLY A 105 -6.22 18.10 11.21
C GLY A 105 -5.32 17.22 12.07
N LYS A 106 -4.38 16.49 11.48
CA LYS A 106 -3.46 15.58 12.18
C LYS A 106 -2.06 16.16 12.29
N SER A 107 -1.25 15.62 13.20
CA SER A 107 0.18 15.95 13.29
C SER A 107 1.01 14.98 12.46
N PHE A 108 2.06 15.49 11.80
CA PHE A 108 3.00 14.69 11.02
C PHE A 108 4.42 14.86 11.54
N VAL A 109 5.06 13.75 11.88
CA VAL A 109 6.43 13.72 12.45
C VAL A 109 7.32 12.85 11.58
N MET A 110 8.41 13.44 11.10
CA MET A 110 9.47 12.73 10.37
C MET A 110 10.74 12.73 11.21
N ASP A 111 11.28 11.53 11.46
CA ASP A 111 12.51 11.32 12.26
C ASP A 111 13.39 10.32 11.51
N ILE A 112 14.12 10.83 10.52
CA ILE A 112 14.86 10.04 9.54
C ILE A 112 16.36 10.26 9.73
N THR A 113 17.10 9.18 10.05
CA THR A 113 18.56 9.20 10.07
C THR A 113 19.07 9.17 8.63
N SER A 114 19.96 10.10 8.28
CA SER A 114 20.55 10.21 6.95
C SER A 114 21.58 9.10 6.64
N GLY A 115 21.82 8.82 5.37
CA GLY A 115 22.89 7.93 4.90
C GLY A 115 22.64 6.44 5.17
N ILE A 116 21.40 6.02 5.30
CA ILE A 116 21.04 4.61 5.41
C ILE A 116 20.80 4.04 4.02
N HIS A 117 21.60 3.08 3.61
CA HIS A 117 21.52 2.39 2.33
C HIS A 117 20.99 0.97 2.49
N VAL A 118 20.23 0.48 1.51
CA VAL A 118 19.70 -0.88 1.44
C VAL A 118 19.79 -1.45 0.03
N LYS A 119 19.72 -2.78 -0.07
CA LYS A 119 19.60 -3.47 -1.37
C LYS A 119 18.13 -3.58 -1.74
N ALA A 120 17.67 -2.75 -2.68
CA ALA A 120 16.28 -2.70 -3.12
C ALA A 120 16.17 -2.24 -4.59
N GLU A 121 14.96 -2.27 -5.13
CA GLU A 121 14.58 -1.52 -6.33
C GLU A 121 13.98 -0.19 -5.88
N GLU A 122 14.52 0.92 -6.37
CA GLU A 122 14.21 2.27 -5.93
C GLU A 122 12.70 2.57 -6.00
N LYS A 123 12.09 2.28 -7.15
CA LYS A 123 10.66 2.52 -7.38
C LYS A 123 9.76 1.76 -6.41
N SER A 124 10.02 0.46 -6.22
CA SER A 124 9.24 -0.37 -5.28
C SER A 124 9.49 0.03 -3.83
N LEU A 125 10.70 0.54 -3.51
CA LEU A 125 10.99 1.04 -2.17
C LEU A 125 10.25 2.36 -1.88
N PHE A 126 10.17 3.27 -2.85
CA PHE A 126 9.36 4.48 -2.77
C PHE A 126 7.87 4.14 -2.59
N GLU A 127 7.35 3.22 -3.41
CA GLU A 127 5.96 2.75 -3.32
C GLU A 127 5.66 2.09 -1.97
N LEU A 128 6.59 1.31 -1.41
CA LEU A 128 6.46 0.72 -0.09
C LEU A 128 6.26 1.79 1.01
N VAL A 129 7.09 2.83 1.01
CA VAL A 129 6.96 3.93 1.98
C VAL A 129 5.62 4.65 1.80
N THR A 130 5.28 4.99 0.56
CA THR A 130 4.01 5.64 0.18
C THR A 130 2.80 4.84 0.69
N LEU A 131 2.77 3.51 0.46
CA LEU A 131 1.68 2.64 0.92
C LEU A 131 1.54 2.63 2.45
N LEU A 132 2.65 2.61 3.17
CA LEU A 132 2.63 2.60 4.63
C LEU A 132 2.19 3.95 5.21
N VAL A 133 2.65 5.06 4.64
CA VAL A 133 2.29 6.42 5.10
C VAL A 133 0.84 6.75 4.73
N ASP A 134 0.38 6.39 3.54
CA ASP A 134 -1.02 6.52 3.13
C ASP A 134 -1.95 5.73 4.06
N ASN A 135 -1.57 4.49 4.39
CA ASN A 135 -2.30 3.68 5.35
C ASN A 135 -2.34 4.32 6.74
N ALA A 136 -1.20 4.83 7.23
CA ALA A 136 -1.13 5.52 8.51
C ALA A 136 -2.00 6.78 8.54
N ASN A 137 -2.01 7.58 7.47
CA ASN A 137 -2.88 8.76 7.37
C ASN A 137 -4.36 8.37 7.35
N LYS A 138 -4.74 7.38 6.55
CA LYS A 138 -6.14 6.93 6.42
C LYS A 138 -6.74 6.43 7.72
N TYR A 139 -5.96 5.72 8.52
CA TYR A 139 -6.42 5.07 9.76
C TYR A 139 -5.98 5.79 11.04
N CYS A 140 -5.37 6.96 10.92
CA CYS A 140 -5.06 7.80 12.07
C CYS A 140 -6.33 8.42 12.64
N ASP A 141 -6.47 8.38 13.96
CA ASP A 141 -7.55 9.07 14.66
C ASP A 141 -7.60 10.57 14.29
N PRO A 142 -8.78 11.22 14.38
CA PRO A 142 -8.87 12.69 14.34
C PRO A 142 -7.91 13.31 15.37
N GLU A 143 -7.24 14.42 14.99
CA GLU A 143 -6.24 15.10 15.80
C GLU A 143 -5.07 14.20 16.26
N GLY A 144 -4.96 13.01 15.66
CA GLY A 144 -3.89 12.06 15.96
C GLY A 144 -2.55 12.44 15.34
N THR A 145 -1.58 11.57 15.49
CA THR A 145 -0.21 11.78 14.99
C THR A 145 0.19 10.65 14.06
N VAL A 146 0.69 10.99 12.88
CA VAL A 146 1.40 10.08 11.97
C VAL A 146 2.90 10.30 12.13
N THR A 147 3.65 9.24 12.34
CA THR A 147 5.12 9.32 12.53
C THR A 147 5.81 8.39 11.54
N VAL A 148 6.83 8.91 10.86
CA VAL A 148 7.75 8.15 10.00
C VAL A 148 9.14 8.21 10.62
N ARG A 149 9.70 7.05 10.99
CA ARG A 149 11.01 6.95 11.61
C ARG A 149 11.88 5.97 10.87
N LEU A 150 13.11 6.39 10.53
CA LEU A 150 14.11 5.51 9.93
C LEU A 150 15.39 5.52 10.77
N ARG A 151 15.86 4.33 11.13
CA ARG A 151 17.06 4.11 11.93
C ARG A 151 17.92 2.98 11.39
N GLN A 152 19.21 3.08 11.59
CA GLN A 152 20.10 1.95 11.41
C GLN A 152 20.16 1.13 12.71
N ILE A 153 20.01 -0.18 12.60
CA ILE A 153 20.06 -1.11 13.73
C ILE A 153 21.15 -2.17 13.52
N GLY A 154 21.58 -2.79 14.62
CA GLY A 154 22.63 -3.82 14.61
C GLY A 154 24.04 -3.25 14.65
N ARG A 155 24.93 -3.84 15.45
CA ARG A 155 26.34 -3.42 15.57
C ARG A 155 27.21 -4.03 14.48
N THR A 156 27.10 -5.34 14.27
CA THR A 156 27.95 -6.11 13.35
C THR A 156 27.30 -6.24 11.97
N ARG A 157 26.01 -6.55 11.96
CA ARG A 157 25.19 -6.63 10.73
C ARG A 157 24.22 -5.47 10.72
N LYS A 158 24.65 -4.39 10.08
CA LYS A 158 23.81 -3.19 9.92
C LYS A 158 22.57 -3.51 9.08
N ARG A 159 21.41 -3.09 9.58
CA ARG A 159 20.11 -3.17 8.90
C ARG A 159 19.39 -1.84 9.01
N ALA A 160 18.53 -1.55 8.07
CA ALA A 160 17.60 -0.45 8.14
C ALA A 160 16.32 -0.88 8.85
N ARG A 161 15.80 -0.02 9.73
CA ARG A 161 14.49 -0.16 10.38
C ARG A 161 13.66 1.06 10.09
N LEU A 162 12.64 0.90 9.26
CA LEU A 162 11.59 1.88 9.01
C LEU A 162 10.40 1.55 9.91
N GLU A 163 9.90 2.54 10.62
CA GLU A 163 8.68 2.48 11.42
C GLU A 163 7.73 3.58 10.93
N VAL A 164 6.55 3.17 10.48
CA VAL A 164 5.45 4.09 10.17
C VAL A 164 4.35 3.81 11.16
N SER A 165 3.96 4.81 11.94
CA SER A 165 2.99 4.65 13.02
C SER A 165 1.93 5.75 13.00
N ASN A 166 0.75 5.42 13.52
CA ASN A 166 -0.32 6.37 13.71
C ASN A 166 -1.11 6.08 15.01
N THR A 167 -1.69 7.13 15.55
CA THR A 167 -2.65 7.02 16.66
C THR A 167 -3.89 6.27 16.19
N TYR A 168 -4.29 5.25 16.96
CA TYR A 168 -5.47 4.42 16.66
C TYR A 168 -6.02 3.84 17.98
N LYS A 169 -6.93 4.54 18.63
CA LYS A 169 -7.46 4.21 19.97
C LYS A 169 -8.23 2.90 20.01
N GLU A 170 -8.94 2.57 18.94
CA GLU A 170 -9.77 1.36 18.84
C GLU A 170 -8.94 0.10 18.50
N GLY A 171 -7.63 0.24 18.32
CA GLY A 171 -6.74 -0.84 17.88
C GLY A 171 -6.56 -2.01 18.84
N LYS A 172 -6.98 -1.89 20.10
CA LYS A 172 -6.73 -2.91 21.14
C LYS A 172 -7.38 -4.28 20.86
N SER A 173 -8.52 -4.29 20.17
CA SER A 173 -9.29 -5.51 19.85
C SER A 173 -8.99 -6.09 18.46
N VAL A 174 -8.06 -5.51 17.71
CA VAL A 174 -7.81 -5.86 16.32
C VAL A 174 -6.79 -6.99 16.19
N ASP A 175 -7.07 -7.97 15.33
CA ASP A 175 -6.15 -9.05 14.99
C ASP A 175 -5.16 -8.61 13.90
N TYR A 176 -3.98 -8.14 14.33
CA TYR A 176 -2.93 -7.65 13.44
C TYR A 176 -2.25 -8.75 12.60
N SER A 177 -2.45 -10.03 12.91
CA SER A 177 -1.85 -11.15 12.16
C SER A 177 -2.39 -11.22 10.73
N LYS A 178 -3.63 -10.78 10.51
CA LYS A 178 -4.34 -10.81 9.22
C LYS A 178 -4.13 -9.57 8.35
N PHE A 179 -3.49 -8.53 8.86
CA PHE A 179 -3.35 -7.25 8.14
C PHE A 179 -2.65 -7.35 6.79
N PHE A 180 -1.84 -8.38 6.61
CA PHE A 180 -1.09 -8.63 5.38
C PHE A 180 -1.79 -9.64 4.44
N GLU A 181 -2.98 -10.15 4.82
CA GLU A 181 -3.81 -10.96 3.94
C GLU A 181 -4.49 -10.07 2.89
N ARG A 182 -4.66 -10.59 1.68
CA ARG A 182 -5.32 -9.87 0.60
C ARG A 182 -6.80 -9.67 0.92
N PHE A 183 -7.31 -8.47 0.62
CA PHE A 183 -8.71 -8.08 0.84
C PHE A 183 -9.13 -8.05 2.31
N TYR A 184 -8.19 -8.25 3.24
CA TYR A 184 -8.51 -8.13 4.65
C TYR A 184 -8.76 -6.66 5.01
N ARG A 185 -9.86 -6.44 5.73
CA ARG A 185 -10.26 -5.14 6.31
C ARG A 185 -10.91 -5.42 7.66
N THR A 186 -10.72 -4.54 8.61
CA THR A 186 -11.46 -4.60 9.88
C THR A 186 -12.94 -4.26 9.64
N GLU A 187 -13.84 -4.78 10.48
CA GLU A 187 -15.29 -4.51 10.37
C GLU A 187 -15.60 -3.02 10.41
N GLU A 188 -14.90 -2.27 11.25
CA GLU A 188 -15.02 -0.81 11.35
C GLU A 188 -14.63 -0.09 10.04
N SER A 189 -13.58 -0.57 9.37
CA SER A 189 -13.16 -0.01 8.09
C SER A 189 -14.14 -0.32 6.95
N HIS A 190 -14.97 -1.36 7.08
CA HIS A 190 -16.05 -1.66 6.14
C HIS A 190 -17.21 -0.67 6.25
N ASN A 191 -17.53 -0.24 7.46
CA ASN A 191 -18.67 0.64 7.75
C ASN A 191 -18.34 2.11 7.49
N ASN A 192 -17.10 2.51 7.50
CA ASN A 192 -16.68 3.89 7.27
C ASN A 192 -16.57 4.17 5.76
N LYS A 193 -17.50 4.99 5.23
CA LYS A 193 -17.56 5.40 3.81
C LYS A 193 -16.35 6.23 3.36
N GLU A 194 -15.64 6.83 4.29
CA GLU A 194 -14.46 7.66 4.00
C GLU A 194 -13.21 6.83 3.74
N HIS A 195 -13.11 5.61 4.30
CA HIS A 195 -11.94 4.73 4.19
C HIS A 195 -12.12 3.72 3.03
N LYS A 196 -12.05 4.19 1.78
CA LYS A 196 -12.33 3.42 0.56
C LYS A 196 -11.18 2.51 0.08
N GLY A 197 -10.41 1.88 0.97
CA GLY A 197 -9.34 0.94 0.59
C GLY A 197 -9.87 -0.46 0.22
N PHE A 198 -9.13 -1.20 -0.64
CA PHE A 198 -9.48 -2.56 -1.06
C PHE A 198 -8.86 -3.67 -0.21
N GLY A 199 -8.06 -3.32 0.80
CA GLY A 199 -7.31 -4.30 1.59
C GLY A 199 -6.15 -4.96 0.83
N ILE A 200 -5.60 -4.29 -0.19
CA ILE A 200 -4.49 -4.81 -1.01
C ILE A 200 -3.16 -4.14 -0.64
N GLY A 201 -3.17 -2.90 -0.16
CA GLY A 201 -1.95 -2.11 0.07
C GLY A 201 -0.93 -2.80 0.99
N LEU A 202 -1.36 -3.31 2.14
CA LEU A 202 -0.45 -3.98 3.08
C LEU A 202 0.06 -5.33 2.56
N SER A 203 -0.72 -6.06 1.77
CA SER A 203 -0.25 -7.29 1.11
C SER A 203 0.76 -6.99 0.00
N MET A 204 0.63 -5.85 -0.72
CA MET A 204 1.65 -5.36 -1.65
C MET A 204 2.93 -4.97 -0.91
N ALA A 205 2.82 -4.20 0.16
CA ALA A 205 3.97 -3.85 1.01
C ALA A 205 4.72 -5.10 1.50
N GLN A 206 3.99 -6.14 1.93
CA GLN A 206 4.59 -7.41 2.33
C GLN A 206 5.32 -8.11 1.18
N SER A 207 4.75 -8.10 -0.04
CA SER A 207 5.38 -8.69 -1.22
C SER A 207 6.66 -7.97 -1.61
N MET A 208 6.67 -6.62 -1.56
CA MET A 208 7.87 -5.81 -1.81
C MET A 208 8.97 -6.09 -0.78
N VAL A 209 8.62 -6.12 0.52
CA VAL A 209 9.58 -6.40 1.59
C VAL A 209 10.17 -7.81 1.47
N LYS A 210 9.37 -8.82 1.08
CA LYS A 210 9.87 -10.18 0.79
C LYS A 210 10.86 -10.19 -0.37
N LEU A 211 10.58 -9.41 -1.42
CA LEU A 211 11.45 -9.25 -2.57
C LEU A 211 12.82 -8.70 -2.16
N PHE A 212 12.85 -7.72 -1.24
CA PHE A 212 14.07 -7.16 -0.66
C PHE A 212 14.70 -8.06 0.43
N LYS A 213 14.16 -9.27 0.64
CA LYS A 213 14.61 -10.23 1.68
C LYS A 213 14.51 -9.69 3.10
N GLY A 214 13.59 -8.75 3.30
CA GLY A 214 13.30 -8.10 4.57
C GLY A 214 12.16 -8.75 5.37
N ARG A 215 11.71 -8.03 6.40
CA ARG A 215 10.56 -8.42 7.24
C ARG A 215 9.65 -7.22 7.43
N LEU A 216 8.33 -7.45 7.36
CA LEU A 216 7.29 -6.49 7.69
C LEU A 216 6.36 -7.09 8.73
N PHE A 217 6.09 -6.35 9.80
CA PHE A 217 5.15 -6.73 10.85
C PHE A 217 4.46 -5.49 11.43
N ALA A 218 3.30 -5.71 12.05
CA ALA A 218 2.56 -4.69 12.77
C ALA A 218 2.62 -4.96 14.28
N SER A 219 2.59 -3.90 15.06
CA SER A 219 2.49 -3.94 16.52
C SER A 219 1.59 -2.82 17.02
N TYR A 220 0.95 -3.05 18.18
CA TYR A 220 0.08 -2.07 18.80
C TYR A 220 0.49 -1.84 20.25
N LYS A 221 0.66 -0.59 20.63
CA LYS A 221 1.00 -0.20 22.00
C LYS A 221 0.60 1.26 22.25
N ASN A 222 0.02 1.55 23.41
CA ASN A 222 -0.32 2.91 23.85
C ASN A 222 -1.13 3.66 22.78
N ASP A 223 -2.23 3.08 22.35
CA ASP A 223 -3.14 3.62 21.33
C ASP A 223 -2.46 4.00 20.00
N THR A 224 -1.37 3.33 19.69
CA THR A 224 -0.58 3.56 18.49
C THR A 224 -0.32 2.23 17.78
N ILE A 225 -0.69 2.15 16.51
CA ILE A 225 -0.27 1.07 15.62
C ILE A 225 1.05 1.47 14.96
N THR A 226 1.94 0.51 14.82
CA THR A 226 3.25 0.69 14.17
C THR A 226 3.49 -0.42 13.17
N PHE A 227 3.72 -0.07 11.92
CA PHE A 227 4.22 -0.96 10.88
C PHE A 227 5.74 -0.85 10.84
N THR A 228 6.43 -1.97 11.02
CA THR A 228 7.90 -2.01 11.06
C THR A 228 8.41 -2.82 9.88
N VAL A 229 9.28 -2.19 9.07
CA VAL A 229 10.05 -2.81 8.00
C VAL A 229 11.50 -2.94 8.44
N ILE A 230 12.10 -4.11 8.24
CA ILE A 230 13.53 -4.36 8.46
C ILE A 230 14.13 -4.89 7.17
N LEU A 231 15.10 -4.15 6.62
CA LEU A 231 15.87 -4.47 5.43
C LEU A 231 17.36 -4.65 5.74
#